data_e8ccd8c93c89f65049320f0ba5afbd1e
#
_entry.id   e8ccd8c93c89f65049320f0ba5afbd1e
#
_cell.length_a   1.000
_cell.length_b   1.000
_cell.length_c   1.000
_cell.angle_alpha   90.00
_cell.angle_beta   90.00
_cell.angle_gamma   90.00
#
_symmetry.space_group_name_H-M   'P 1'
#
loop_
_entity.id
_entity.type
_entity.pdbx_description
1 polymer ?
#
loop_
_entity_poly.entity_id
_entity_poly.type
_entity_poly.pdbx_seq_one_letter_code
_entity_poly.pdbx_strand_id
1 'polypeptide(L)'
;MKSYRDASRTTAGNLRSVVVRSVVRPGQFVVAAAWKDKAAWDAHVAAPATKEFREKLASLRNAPADDRFHNSLSVGPMDLASGAVYGVTHVDVIPPQKDNAIVALKALGEASRAAAGNVRFEIVQQTNRPNHFTVFEIWRSREAFDANGMSAHQREFRDKLAGMAGALYDERLYEILN
;
A
#
# COMPACT_ATOMS: atom_id res chain seq x y z
N MET A 1 -10.36 -7.70 12.82
CA MET A 1 -9.84 -6.72 11.85
C MET A 1 -10.59 -5.38 11.89
N LYS A 2 -11.94 -5.36 11.79
CA LYS A 2 -12.72 -4.10 11.82
C LYS A 2 -12.51 -3.29 13.12
N SER A 3 -12.69 -3.89 14.27
CA SER A 3 -12.48 -3.22 15.57
C SER A 3 -11.06 -2.68 15.75
N TYR A 4 -10.06 -3.36 15.22
CA TYR A 4 -8.68 -2.87 15.21
C TYR A 4 -8.52 -1.62 14.34
N ARG A 5 -9.08 -1.65 13.11
CA ARG A 5 -9.10 -0.48 12.23
C ARG A 5 -9.73 0.73 12.90
N ASP A 6 -10.89 0.52 13.53
CA ASP A 6 -11.66 1.61 14.13
C ASP A 6 -10.93 2.18 15.35
N ALA A 7 -10.33 1.33 16.18
CA ALA A 7 -9.45 1.76 17.27
C ALA A 7 -8.21 2.48 16.75
N SER A 8 -7.60 2.02 15.65
CA SER A 8 -6.44 2.69 15.05
C SER A 8 -6.78 4.10 14.60
N ARG A 9 -7.95 4.30 13.99
CA ARG A 9 -8.41 5.62 13.50
C ARG A 9 -8.60 6.65 14.59
N THR A 10 -8.91 6.23 15.82
CA THR A 10 -9.06 7.12 16.97
C THR A 10 -7.75 7.38 17.72
N THR A 11 -6.68 6.69 17.37
CA THR A 11 -5.37 6.88 18.00
C THR A 11 -4.75 8.20 17.55
N ALA A 12 -4.23 8.98 18.51
CA ALA A 12 -3.55 10.23 18.22
C ALA A 12 -2.39 10.04 17.24
N GLY A 13 -2.34 10.88 16.21
CA GLY A 13 -1.33 10.81 15.16
C GLY A 13 -1.62 9.79 14.05
N ASN A 14 -2.73 9.03 14.11
CA ASN A 14 -3.21 8.29 12.96
C ASN A 14 -3.79 9.26 11.93
N LEU A 15 -3.30 9.22 10.71
CA LEU A 15 -3.80 10.03 9.60
C LEU A 15 -4.81 9.24 8.77
N ARG A 16 -4.62 7.92 8.67
CA ARG A 16 -5.50 7.02 7.95
C ARG A 16 -5.22 5.58 8.36
N SER A 17 -6.28 4.78 8.42
CA SER A 17 -6.17 3.33 8.56
C SER A 17 -7.29 2.67 7.76
N VAL A 18 -6.91 1.75 6.87
CA VAL A 18 -7.84 0.91 6.12
C VAL A 18 -7.44 -0.54 6.25
N VAL A 19 -8.43 -1.41 6.26
CA VAL A 19 -8.23 -2.86 6.19
C VAL A 19 -8.87 -3.36 4.91
N VAL A 20 -8.10 -4.06 4.13
CA VAL A 20 -8.56 -4.65 2.88
C VAL A 20 -8.33 -6.17 2.91
N ARG A 21 -9.20 -6.90 2.24
CA ARG A 21 -9.18 -8.35 2.11
C ARG A 21 -8.83 -8.73 0.68
N SER A 22 -7.95 -9.71 0.50
CA SER A 22 -7.59 -10.20 -0.83
C SER A 22 -8.80 -10.79 -1.54
N VAL A 23 -8.98 -10.43 -2.81
CA VAL A 23 -10.04 -10.94 -3.68
C VAL A 23 -9.84 -12.43 -3.98
N VAL A 24 -8.59 -12.87 -4.14
CA VAL A 24 -8.26 -14.26 -4.51
C VAL A 24 -7.89 -15.15 -3.33
N ARG A 25 -7.57 -14.56 -2.17
CA ARG A 25 -7.20 -15.28 -0.94
C ARG A 25 -7.96 -14.70 0.25
N PRO A 26 -9.21 -15.12 0.50
CA PRO A 26 -10.10 -14.49 1.51
C PRO A 26 -9.56 -14.46 2.94
N GLY A 27 -8.62 -15.35 3.27
CA GLY A 27 -7.91 -15.34 4.57
C GLY A 27 -6.72 -14.37 4.65
N GLN A 28 -6.38 -13.67 3.57
CA GLN A 28 -5.28 -12.70 3.53
C GLN A 28 -5.80 -11.28 3.63
N PHE A 29 -5.24 -10.52 4.56
CA PHE A 29 -5.61 -9.14 4.82
C PHE A 29 -4.38 -8.23 4.75
N VAL A 30 -4.61 -6.98 4.35
CA VAL A 30 -3.63 -5.90 4.46
C VAL A 30 -4.22 -4.78 5.32
N VAL A 31 -3.44 -4.31 6.27
CA VAL A 31 -3.71 -3.06 7.00
C VAL A 31 -2.78 -2.01 6.42
N ALA A 32 -3.34 -1.04 5.70
CA ALA A 32 -2.59 0.12 5.24
C ALA A 32 -2.91 1.31 6.16
N ALA A 33 -1.90 1.79 6.88
CA ALA A 33 -2.05 2.89 7.82
C ALA A 33 -0.98 3.96 7.59
N ALA A 34 -1.38 5.22 7.67
CA ALA A 34 -0.49 6.36 7.66
C ALA A 34 -0.49 7.03 9.04
N TRP A 35 0.68 7.40 9.50
CA TRP A 35 0.92 8.00 10.80
C TRP A 35 1.69 9.30 10.65
N LYS A 36 1.43 10.25 11.54
CA LYS A 36 2.10 11.54 11.55
C LYS A 36 3.63 11.38 11.63
N ASP A 37 4.07 10.47 12.48
CA ASP A 37 5.48 10.16 12.72
C ASP A 37 5.63 8.77 13.36
N LYS A 38 6.88 8.36 13.53
CA LYS A 38 7.22 7.09 14.18
C LYS A 38 6.77 7.02 15.63
N ALA A 39 6.81 8.12 16.36
CA ALA A 39 6.41 8.15 17.76
C ALA A 39 4.92 7.83 17.94
N ALA A 40 4.06 8.36 17.05
CA ALA A 40 2.64 8.04 17.03
C ALA A 40 2.39 6.54 16.73
N TRP A 41 3.14 5.97 15.81
CA TRP A 41 3.10 4.53 15.54
C TRP A 41 3.55 3.71 16.76
N ASP A 42 4.69 4.06 17.38
CA ASP A 42 5.22 3.34 18.53
C ASP A 42 4.23 3.38 19.70
N ALA A 43 3.60 4.52 19.94
CA ALA A 43 2.54 4.67 20.94
C ALA A 43 1.33 3.77 20.65
N HIS A 44 0.91 3.71 19.39
CA HIS A 44 -0.17 2.80 18.95
C HIS A 44 0.18 1.32 19.18
N VAL A 45 1.39 0.91 18.83
CA VAL A 45 1.84 -0.49 19.05
C VAL A 45 1.91 -0.83 20.54
N ALA A 46 2.31 0.13 21.38
CA ALA A 46 2.38 -0.04 22.83
C ALA A 46 1.01 -0.06 23.51
N ALA A 47 -0.04 0.44 22.86
CA ALA A 47 -1.38 0.54 23.43
C ALA A 47 -1.96 -0.84 23.80
N PRO A 48 -2.65 -0.97 24.96
CA PRO A 48 -3.22 -2.25 25.40
C PRO A 48 -4.14 -2.90 24.36
N ALA A 49 -5.00 -2.12 23.71
CA ALA A 49 -5.91 -2.61 22.68
C ALA A 49 -5.19 -3.21 21.48
N THR A 50 -4.05 -2.63 21.06
CA THR A 50 -3.22 -3.17 19.97
C THR A 50 -2.55 -4.47 20.38
N LYS A 51 -2.04 -4.56 21.60
CA LYS A 51 -1.43 -5.79 22.16
C LYS A 51 -2.45 -6.92 22.21
N GLU A 52 -3.60 -6.67 22.79
CA GLU A 52 -4.72 -7.62 22.88
C GLU A 52 -5.17 -8.12 21.49
N PHE A 53 -5.28 -7.19 20.54
CA PHE A 53 -5.59 -7.55 19.15
C PHE A 53 -4.52 -8.46 18.54
N ARG A 54 -3.24 -8.14 18.72
CA ARG A 54 -2.12 -8.94 18.19
C ARG A 54 -2.06 -10.33 18.81
N GLU A 55 -2.35 -10.45 20.10
CA GLU A 55 -2.46 -11.74 20.80
C GLU A 55 -3.60 -12.59 20.25
N LYS A 56 -4.79 -12.02 20.12
CA LYS A 56 -5.94 -12.69 19.50
C LYS A 56 -5.64 -13.11 18.05
N LEU A 57 -5.00 -12.24 17.28
CA LEU A 57 -4.64 -12.55 15.90
C LEU A 57 -3.61 -13.67 15.83
N ALA A 58 -2.69 -13.77 16.78
CA ALA A 58 -1.64 -14.78 16.76
C ALA A 58 -2.17 -16.21 16.74
N SER A 59 -3.31 -16.47 17.39
CA SER A 59 -3.96 -17.80 17.40
C SER A 59 -4.76 -18.12 16.12
N LEU A 60 -5.05 -17.11 15.30
CA LEU A 60 -5.88 -17.23 14.10
C LEU A 60 -5.09 -17.25 12.80
N ARG A 61 -3.84 -16.89 12.84
CA ARG A 61 -2.98 -16.79 11.65
C ARG A 61 -2.12 -18.05 11.47
N ASN A 62 -1.86 -18.41 10.23
CA ASN A 62 -0.99 -19.51 9.83
C ASN A 62 0.44 -19.06 9.45
N ALA A 63 0.71 -17.75 9.47
CA ALA A 63 2.02 -17.17 9.22
C ALA A 63 2.22 -15.90 10.07
N PRO A 64 3.46 -15.48 10.37
CA PRO A 64 3.75 -14.21 11.01
C PRO A 64 3.15 -13.02 10.24
N ALA A 65 2.81 -11.94 10.94
CA ALA A 65 2.50 -10.68 10.28
C ALA A 65 3.78 -10.10 9.64
N ASP A 66 3.64 -9.57 8.43
CA ASP A 66 4.72 -8.90 7.72
C ASP A 66 4.50 -7.37 7.86
N ASP A 67 5.11 -6.79 8.88
CA ASP A 67 5.04 -5.34 9.13
C ASP A 67 6.12 -4.62 8.30
N ARG A 68 5.69 -3.85 7.31
CA ARG A 68 6.58 -3.08 6.42
C ARG A 68 6.43 -1.60 6.68
N PHE A 69 7.50 -0.95 7.10
CA PHE A 69 7.55 0.50 7.31
C PHE A 69 8.05 1.21 6.07
N HIS A 70 7.38 2.28 5.71
CA HIS A 70 7.68 3.04 4.50
C HIS A 70 7.74 4.53 4.79
N ASN A 71 8.59 5.23 4.05
CA ASN A 71 8.52 6.66 3.87
C ASN A 71 7.69 7.00 2.64
N SER A 72 6.94 8.09 2.70
CA SER A 72 6.24 8.63 1.52
C SER A 72 7.24 9.03 0.45
N LEU A 73 7.03 8.57 -0.79
CA LEU A 73 7.86 8.91 -1.94
C LEU A 73 7.10 9.80 -2.94
N SER A 74 5.89 9.40 -3.30
CA SER A 74 4.98 10.15 -4.16
C SER A 74 3.56 9.84 -3.75
N VAL A 75 2.96 10.73 -2.96
CA VAL A 75 1.62 10.56 -2.39
C VAL A 75 0.76 11.77 -2.73
N GLY A 76 -0.53 11.55 -2.90
CA GLY A 76 -1.53 12.60 -3.06
C GLY A 76 -2.06 13.13 -1.72
N PRO A 77 -3.07 14.00 -1.76
CA PRO A 77 -3.73 14.47 -0.55
C PRO A 77 -4.19 13.33 0.36
N MET A 78 -4.05 13.53 1.67
CA MET A 78 -4.45 12.54 2.68
C MET A 78 -5.94 12.72 3.00
N ASP A 79 -6.79 12.16 2.18
CA ASP A 79 -8.23 12.09 2.41
C ASP A 79 -8.66 10.65 2.76
N LEU A 80 -9.91 10.49 3.18
CA LEU A 80 -10.52 9.20 3.51
C LEU A 80 -11.35 8.64 2.35
N ALA A 81 -11.10 9.08 1.11
CA ALA A 81 -11.83 8.60 -0.03
C ALA A 81 -11.74 7.07 -0.15
N SER A 82 -12.87 6.46 -0.43
CA SER A 82 -13.00 5.02 -0.66
C SER A 82 -13.29 4.74 -2.13
N GLY A 83 -13.00 3.54 -2.54
CA GLY A 83 -13.28 3.04 -3.89
C GLY A 83 -13.76 1.59 -3.86
N ALA A 84 -13.98 1.04 -5.04
CA ALA A 84 -14.43 -0.33 -5.18
C ALA A 84 -13.26 -1.33 -5.29
N VAL A 85 -12.11 -0.89 -5.81
CA VAL A 85 -10.94 -1.74 -6.02
C VAL A 85 -9.72 -1.13 -5.33
N TYR A 86 -8.98 -1.96 -4.63
CA TYR A 86 -7.73 -1.63 -3.95
C TYR A 86 -6.61 -2.49 -4.53
N GLY A 87 -5.52 -1.85 -4.96
CA GLY A 87 -4.31 -2.51 -5.41
C GLY A 87 -3.18 -2.32 -4.41
N VAL A 88 -2.42 -3.37 -4.19
CA VAL A 88 -1.14 -3.33 -3.47
C VAL A 88 -0.11 -4.03 -4.33
N THR A 89 0.85 -3.27 -4.81
CA THR A 89 1.90 -3.79 -5.69
C THR A 89 3.27 -3.59 -5.06
N HIS A 90 4.04 -4.66 -4.96
CA HIS A 90 5.43 -4.58 -4.54
C HIS A 90 6.34 -4.50 -5.76
N VAL A 91 7.23 -3.51 -5.73
CA VAL A 91 8.22 -3.25 -6.79
C VAL A 91 9.60 -3.29 -6.14
N ASP A 92 10.31 -4.37 -6.42
CA ASP A 92 11.65 -4.59 -5.88
C ASP A 92 12.67 -4.48 -7.02
N VAL A 93 13.62 -3.57 -6.89
CA VAL A 93 14.66 -3.37 -7.90
C VAL A 93 16.02 -3.75 -7.34
N ILE A 94 16.97 -4.05 -8.23
CA ILE A 94 18.34 -4.26 -7.81
C ILE A 94 18.91 -2.97 -7.20
N PRO A 95 19.72 -3.04 -6.13
CA PRO A 95 20.15 -1.86 -5.39
C PRO A 95 20.77 -0.73 -6.24
N PRO A 96 21.60 -0.99 -7.28
CA PRO A 96 22.15 0.08 -8.11
C PRO A 96 21.11 0.85 -8.92
N GLN A 97 19.92 0.29 -9.14
CA GLN A 97 18.83 0.89 -9.92
C GLN A 97 17.82 1.66 -9.08
N LYS A 98 18.04 1.78 -7.77
CA LYS A 98 17.12 2.46 -6.86
C LYS A 98 16.71 3.86 -7.33
N ASP A 99 17.68 4.69 -7.74
CA ASP A 99 17.40 6.07 -8.09
C ASP A 99 16.66 6.18 -9.44
N ASN A 100 16.99 5.32 -10.40
CA ASN A 100 16.25 5.20 -11.66
C ASN A 100 14.81 4.74 -11.42
N ALA A 101 14.61 3.78 -10.51
CA ALA A 101 13.28 3.34 -10.12
C ALA A 101 12.46 4.45 -9.45
N ILE A 102 13.06 5.28 -8.60
CA ILE A 102 12.41 6.44 -7.98
C ILE A 102 11.87 7.39 -9.05
N VAL A 103 12.66 7.70 -10.07
CA VAL A 103 12.24 8.58 -11.18
C VAL A 103 11.07 7.96 -11.95
N ALA A 104 11.19 6.68 -12.32
CA ALA A 104 10.15 5.99 -13.07
C ALA A 104 8.84 5.87 -12.27
N LEU A 105 8.92 5.52 -10.99
CA LEU A 105 7.76 5.41 -10.09
C LEU A 105 7.06 6.76 -9.88
N LYS A 106 7.81 7.86 -9.72
CA LYS A 106 7.21 9.19 -9.58
C LYS A 106 6.41 9.58 -10.83
N ALA A 107 6.96 9.36 -12.02
CA ALA A 107 6.27 9.60 -13.28
C ALA A 107 5.00 8.74 -13.41
N LEU A 108 5.09 7.45 -13.07
CA LEU A 108 3.95 6.55 -13.00
C LEU A 108 2.86 7.09 -12.05
N GLY A 109 3.26 7.53 -10.86
CA GLY A 109 2.32 8.04 -9.86
C GLY A 109 1.59 9.30 -10.31
N GLU A 110 2.27 10.23 -10.97
CA GLU A 110 1.67 11.45 -11.53
C GLU A 110 0.64 11.12 -12.62
N ALA A 111 1.02 10.27 -13.58
CA ALA A 111 0.14 9.88 -14.67
C ALA A 111 -1.09 9.08 -14.18
N SER A 112 -0.88 8.14 -13.25
CA SER A 112 -1.98 7.33 -12.71
C SER A 112 -2.95 8.13 -11.85
N ARG A 113 -2.49 9.16 -11.12
CA ARG A 113 -3.39 10.07 -10.39
C ARG A 113 -4.26 10.89 -11.31
N ALA A 114 -3.81 11.21 -12.51
CA ALA A 114 -4.59 11.92 -13.52
C ALA A 114 -5.56 11.00 -14.30
N ALA A 115 -5.45 9.69 -14.16
CA ALA A 115 -6.27 8.74 -14.89
C ALA A 115 -7.72 8.73 -14.41
N ALA A 116 -8.66 8.55 -15.34
CA ALA A 116 -10.08 8.50 -15.05
C ALA A 116 -10.41 7.37 -14.04
N GLY A 117 -11.19 7.71 -13.03
CA GLY A 117 -11.59 6.76 -11.98
C GLY A 117 -10.53 6.50 -10.91
N ASN A 118 -9.35 7.13 -10.99
CA ASN A 118 -8.41 7.10 -9.88
C ASN A 118 -9.01 7.81 -8.66
N VAL A 119 -8.92 7.18 -7.50
CA VAL A 119 -9.26 7.76 -6.21
C VAL A 119 -7.97 8.09 -5.46
N ARG A 120 -6.97 7.19 -5.57
CA ARG A 120 -5.69 7.34 -4.90
C ARG A 120 -4.63 6.51 -5.62
N PHE A 121 -3.43 7.06 -5.72
CA PHE A 121 -2.25 6.36 -6.20
C PHE A 121 -1.04 6.85 -5.38
N GLU A 122 -0.57 6.00 -4.49
CA GLU A 122 0.51 6.30 -3.55
C GLU A 122 1.70 5.39 -3.79
N ILE A 123 2.86 5.96 -3.78
CA ILE A 123 4.12 5.24 -3.87
C ILE A 123 4.90 5.53 -2.60
N VAL A 124 5.28 4.47 -1.93
CA VAL A 124 6.03 4.53 -0.68
C VAL A 124 7.28 3.67 -0.78
N GLN A 125 8.34 4.08 -0.11
CA GLN A 125 9.65 3.44 -0.12
C GLN A 125 9.90 2.76 1.22
N GLN A 126 10.29 1.49 1.23
CA GLN A 126 10.55 0.75 2.45
C GLN A 126 11.78 1.30 3.18
N THR A 127 11.65 1.55 4.50
CA THR A 127 12.69 2.26 5.27
C THR A 127 13.98 1.48 5.45
N ASN A 128 13.88 0.16 5.64
CA ASN A 128 15.03 -0.73 5.86
C ASN A 128 15.53 -1.43 4.57
N ARG A 129 14.82 -1.23 3.44
CA ARG A 129 15.19 -1.74 2.12
C ARG A 129 14.89 -0.68 1.07
N PRO A 130 15.77 0.32 0.88
CA PRO A 130 15.45 1.49 0.06
C PRO A 130 15.31 1.20 -1.44
N ASN A 131 15.62 0.00 -1.89
CA ASN A 131 15.35 -0.51 -3.25
C ASN A 131 14.04 -1.29 -3.37
N HIS A 132 13.21 -1.32 -2.30
CA HIS A 132 11.88 -1.91 -2.28
C HIS A 132 10.83 -0.81 -2.14
N PHE A 133 9.82 -0.86 -2.99
CA PHE A 133 8.73 0.10 -3.05
C PHE A 133 7.38 -0.62 -2.95
N THR A 134 6.38 0.10 -2.48
CA THR A 134 5.00 -0.36 -2.52
C THR A 134 4.15 0.72 -3.18
N VAL A 135 3.36 0.31 -4.16
CA VAL A 135 2.28 1.11 -4.73
C VAL A 135 0.99 0.70 -4.03
N PHE A 136 0.30 1.68 -3.44
CA PHE A 136 -1.04 1.51 -2.90
C PHE A 136 -2.01 2.36 -3.71
N GLU A 137 -2.98 1.72 -4.33
CA GLU A 137 -3.90 2.38 -5.24
C GLU A 137 -5.35 2.05 -4.93
N ILE A 138 -6.22 3.02 -5.20
CA ILE A 138 -7.67 2.91 -5.01
C ILE A 138 -8.35 3.43 -6.28
N TRP A 139 -9.30 2.66 -6.79
CA TRP A 139 -10.05 2.96 -8.01
C TRP A 139 -11.54 2.90 -7.78
N ARG A 140 -12.30 3.69 -8.52
CA ARG A 140 -13.77 3.75 -8.44
C ARG A 140 -14.43 2.48 -8.93
N SER A 141 -13.79 1.75 -9.86
CA SER A 141 -14.30 0.48 -10.37
C SER A 141 -13.16 -0.41 -10.87
N ARG A 142 -13.50 -1.65 -11.16
CA ARG A 142 -12.59 -2.62 -11.76
C ARG A 142 -12.18 -2.20 -13.18
N GLU A 143 -13.10 -1.65 -13.96
CA GLU A 143 -12.84 -1.17 -15.31
C GLU A 143 -11.84 -0.02 -15.31
N ALA A 144 -11.91 0.90 -14.34
CA ALA A 144 -10.95 1.99 -14.19
C ALA A 144 -9.55 1.47 -13.83
N PHE A 145 -9.46 0.49 -12.93
CA PHE A 145 -8.21 -0.19 -12.59
C PHE A 145 -7.60 -0.87 -13.83
N ASP A 146 -8.38 -1.67 -14.55
CA ASP A 146 -7.93 -2.41 -15.74
C ASP A 146 -7.51 -1.43 -16.86
N ALA A 147 -8.26 -0.35 -17.07
CA ALA A 147 -7.92 0.68 -18.05
C ALA A 147 -6.58 1.36 -17.73
N ASN A 148 -6.33 1.68 -16.44
CA ASN A 148 -5.03 2.19 -16.02
C ASN A 148 -3.92 1.16 -16.29
N GLY A 149 -4.14 -0.09 -15.95
CA GLY A 149 -3.18 -1.19 -16.17
C GLY A 149 -2.78 -1.37 -17.65
N MET A 150 -3.67 -1.02 -18.57
CA MET A 150 -3.45 -1.06 -20.02
C MET A 150 -2.97 0.26 -20.62
N SER A 151 -2.81 1.30 -19.83
CA SER A 151 -2.41 2.64 -20.28
C SER A 151 -0.98 2.70 -20.83
N ALA A 152 -0.68 3.76 -21.59
CA ALA A 152 0.66 3.97 -22.13
C ALA A 152 1.70 4.15 -21.03
N HIS A 153 1.38 4.91 -19.99
CA HIS A 153 2.30 5.16 -18.88
C HIS A 153 2.61 3.90 -18.05
N GLN A 154 1.65 2.97 -17.93
CA GLN A 154 1.88 1.67 -17.29
C GLN A 154 2.77 0.77 -18.14
N ARG A 155 2.61 0.76 -19.45
CA ARG A 155 3.50 0.01 -20.36
C ARG A 155 4.92 0.57 -20.30
N GLU A 156 5.07 1.88 -20.43
CA GLU A 156 6.37 2.56 -20.33
C GLU A 156 7.09 2.26 -19.00
N PHE A 157 6.34 2.27 -17.90
CA PHE A 157 6.89 1.91 -16.59
C PHE A 157 7.39 0.46 -16.55
N ARG A 158 6.60 -0.50 -17.07
CA ARG A 158 7.00 -1.92 -17.10
C ARG A 158 8.20 -2.16 -17.99
N ASP A 159 8.29 -1.47 -19.12
CA ASP A 159 9.45 -1.54 -20.02
C ASP A 159 10.72 -1.05 -19.31
N LYS A 160 10.63 0.06 -18.57
CA LYS A 160 11.74 0.56 -17.75
C LYS A 160 12.08 -0.40 -16.60
N LEU A 161 11.06 -0.95 -15.95
CA LEU A 161 11.23 -1.86 -14.82
C LEU A 161 11.94 -3.15 -15.23
N ALA A 162 11.73 -3.64 -16.44
CA ALA A 162 12.35 -4.88 -16.93
C ALA A 162 13.89 -4.87 -16.81
N GLY A 163 14.53 -3.71 -16.99
CA GLY A 163 15.97 -3.54 -16.81
C GLY A 163 16.43 -3.26 -15.36
N MET A 164 15.49 -3.11 -14.44
CA MET A 164 15.77 -2.72 -13.05
C MET A 164 15.32 -3.78 -12.03
N ALA A 165 14.43 -4.70 -12.43
CA ALA A 165 13.74 -5.61 -11.53
C ALA A 165 14.70 -6.50 -10.74
N GLY A 166 14.53 -6.55 -9.43
CA GLY A 166 15.21 -7.47 -8.52
C GLY A 166 14.34 -8.66 -8.11
N ALA A 167 13.02 -8.55 -8.34
CA ALA A 167 12.04 -9.60 -8.12
C ALA A 167 10.88 -9.48 -9.12
N LEU A 168 9.99 -10.45 -9.13
CA LEU A 168 8.78 -10.40 -9.94
C LEU A 168 7.88 -9.24 -9.48
N TYR A 169 7.22 -8.61 -10.44
CA TYR A 169 6.19 -7.61 -10.19
C TYR A 169 4.99 -8.28 -9.51
N ASP A 170 4.76 -7.97 -8.23
CA ASP A 170 3.75 -8.61 -7.40
C ASP A 170 2.57 -7.66 -7.16
N GLU A 171 1.63 -7.66 -8.10
CA GLU A 171 0.39 -6.88 -8.04
C GLU A 171 -0.74 -7.74 -7.48
N ARG A 172 -1.39 -7.25 -6.43
CA ARG A 172 -2.48 -7.96 -5.75
C ARG A 172 -3.68 -7.07 -5.57
N LEU A 173 -4.86 -7.65 -5.80
CA LEU A 173 -6.15 -6.98 -5.67
C LEU A 173 -6.86 -7.31 -4.36
N TYR A 174 -7.48 -6.28 -3.83
CA TYR A 174 -8.21 -6.32 -2.57
C TYR A 174 -9.53 -5.58 -2.67
N GLU A 175 -10.43 -5.89 -1.75
CA GLU A 175 -11.65 -5.17 -1.49
C GLU A 175 -11.65 -4.62 -0.07
N ILE A 176 -12.40 -3.54 0.16
CA ILE A 176 -12.51 -2.95 1.51
C ILE A 176 -13.21 -3.91 2.46
N LEU A 177 -12.69 -4.03 3.67
CA LEU A 177 -13.37 -4.73 4.74
C LEU A 177 -14.27 -3.73 5.50
N ASN A 178 -15.53 -3.63 5.04
CA ASN A 178 -16.56 -2.77 5.65
C ASN A 178 -17.00 -3.27 7.02
#